data_05c26f68259009fefdead0040ac543dd
#
_entry.id   05c26f68259009fefdead0040ac543dd
#
_cell.length_a   1.000
_cell.length_b   1.000
_cell.length_c   1.000
_cell.angle_alpha   90.00
_cell.angle_beta   90.00
_cell.angle_gamma   90.00
#
_symmetry.space_group_name_H-M   'P 1'
#
loop_
_entity.id
_entity.type
_entity.pdbx_description
1 polymer ?
#
loop_
_entity_poly.entity_id
_entity_poly.type
_entity_poly.pdbx_seq_one_letter_code
_entity_poly.pdbx_strand_id
1 'polypeptide(L)'
;MKRLLLLLFGPALLAASYCQAQPLTSEECPVTLNTASGNIKGKLLLPANTESCPVVLLIAGSGPTDMDGNNPAMKNNALKLLAEALVQEGIASLRFDKRGIAGSAPAGKKESELRFENYVDDVVGWIDLLAKDKRFTGITVAGHSEGSLIGMLACRNRPRIKGFISIAGAGSPAYEIIEKQLAAQQLPASIQKEASDINESLKNGKETAQVPPYLQALFRPSVQPYLISYYKYNPQTVIAALKMPVLILQGKKDIQVQEEDAVLLKKACPRAELVLIDKMNHVLKDCESTAPQQQMATYNNPTLPLNTILRDAIVRFIERNQ
;
A
#
# COMPACT_ATOMS: atom_id res chain seq x y z
N MET A 1 -9.80 -34.48 -79.12
CA MET A 1 -9.64 -33.13 -78.55
C MET A 1 -10.29 -33.13 -77.15
N LYS A 2 -9.50 -33.31 -76.12
CA LYS A 2 -9.95 -33.30 -74.71
C LYS A 2 -9.56 -31.95 -74.10
N ARG A 3 -10.56 -31.13 -73.70
CA ARG A 3 -10.34 -29.85 -73.00
C ARG A 3 -10.15 -30.13 -71.49
N LEU A 4 -9.01 -29.75 -70.97
CA LEU A 4 -8.66 -29.80 -69.56
C LEU A 4 -9.18 -28.54 -68.88
N LEU A 5 -10.04 -28.67 -67.89
CA LEU A 5 -10.56 -27.59 -67.10
C LEU A 5 -9.65 -27.44 -65.86
N LEU A 6 -8.87 -26.35 -65.79
CA LEU A 6 -8.08 -25.98 -64.58
C LEU A 6 -9.01 -25.27 -63.60
N LEU A 7 -9.28 -25.87 -62.45
CA LEU A 7 -9.89 -25.22 -61.30
C LEU A 7 -8.79 -24.52 -60.45
N LEU A 8 -8.80 -23.19 -60.48
CA LEU A 8 -7.93 -22.36 -59.63
C LEU A 8 -8.63 -22.23 -58.25
N PHE A 9 -8.08 -22.92 -57.22
CA PHE A 9 -8.41 -22.66 -55.84
C PHE A 9 -7.53 -21.49 -55.34
N GLY A 10 -8.14 -20.32 -55.13
CA GLY A 10 -7.48 -19.19 -54.44
C GLY A 10 -7.52 -19.41 -52.93
N PRO A 11 -6.44 -19.11 -52.19
CA PRO A 11 -6.49 -19.20 -50.74
C PRO A 11 -7.33 -18.04 -50.19
N ALA A 12 -8.41 -18.37 -49.46
CA ALA A 12 -9.17 -17.41 -48.67
C ALA A 12 -8.32 -17.00 -47.46
N LEU A 13 -7.77 -15.80 -47.47
CA LEU A 13 -7.15 -15.18 -46.30
C LEU A 13 -8.28 -14.84 -45.29
N LEU A 14 -8.41 -15.64 -44.24
CA LEU A 14 -9.14 -15.27 -43.04
C LEU A 14 -8.40 -14.14 -42.30
N ALA A 15 -8.78 -12.92 -42.54
CA ALA A 15 -8.35 -11.79 -41.74
C ALA A 15 -8.95 -11.91 -40.33
N ALA A 16 -8.18 -12.42 -39.38
CA ALA A 16 -8.52 -12.35 -37.96
C ALA A 16 -8.51 -10.87 -37.55
N SER A 17 -9.68 -10.26 -37.42
CA SER A 17 -9.83 -8.92 -36.85
C SER A 17 -9.45 -9.02 -35.36
N TYR A 18 -8.21 -8.62 -35.03
CA TYR A 18 -7.82 -8.34 -33.66
C TYR A 18 -8.61 -7.10 -33.21
N CYS A 19 -9.70 -7.31 -32.47
CA CYS A 19 -10.36 -6.26 -31.73
C CYS A 19 -9.42 -5.83 -30.61
N GLN A 20 -8.60 -4.82 -30.84
CA GLN A 20 -7.87 -4.17 -29.76
C GLN A 20 -8.93 -3.46 -28.89
N ALA A 21 -9.17 -3.98 -27.69
CA ALA A 21 -9.97 -3.29 -26.70
C ALA A 21 -9.38 -1.90 -26.49
N GLN A 22 -10.15 -0.86 -26.75
CA GLN A 22 -9.74 0.50 -26.45
C GLN A 22 -9.58 0.63 -24.93
N PRO A 23 -8.54 1.32 -24.44
CA PRO A 23 -8.37 1.54 -23.02
C PRO A 23 -9.63 2.22 -22.47
N LEU A 24 -10.12 1.75 -21.32
CA LEU A 24 -11.26 2.36 -20.64
C LEU A 24 -10.90 3.81 -20.32
N THR A 25 -11.74 4.74 -20.72
CA THR A 25 -11.61 6.13 -20.30
C THR A 25 -11.85 6.20 -18.79
N SER A 26 -11.17 7.11 -18.11
CA SER A 26 -11.27 7.27 -16.65
C SER A 26 -11.52 8.72 -16.27
N GLU A 27 -12.17 8.92 -15.13
CA GLU A 27 -12.41 10.23 -14.54
C GLU A 27 -11.73 10.34 -13.18
N GLU A 28 -10.86 11.31 -13.00
CA GLU A 28 -10.22 11.60 -11.71
C GLU A 28 -10.93 12.78 -11.03
N CYS A 29 -11.58 12.51 -9.89
CA CYS A 29 -12.31 13.49 -9.11
C CYS A 29 -11.57 13.81 -7.81
N PRO A 30 -11.34 15.10 -7.46
CA PRO A 30 -10.86 15.47 -6.14
C PRO A 30 -11.95 15.18 -5.10
N VAL A 31 -11.55 14.60 -3.98
CA VAL A 31 -12.44 14.31 -2.84
C VAL A 31 -11.82 14.85 -1.55
N THR A 32 -12.67 15.15 -0.58
CA THR A 32 -12.22 15.71 0.70
C THR A 32 -12.91 15.00 1.85
N LEU A 33 -12.11 14.50 2.78
CA LEU A 33 -12.59 14.02 4.08
C LEU A 33 -12.47 15.16 5.11
N ASN A 34 -13.60 15.58 5.66
CA ASN A 34 -13.64 16.59 6.71
C ASN A 34 -13.36 15.91 8.06
N THR A 35 -12.36 16.36 8.78
CA THR A 35 -12.01 15.90 10.12
C THR A 35 -11.99 17.05 11.12
N ALA A 36 -12.01 16.74 12.41
CA ALA A 36 -11.97 17.77 13.46
C ALA A 36 -10.68 18.62 13.43
N SER A 37 -9.57 18.09 12.90
CA SER A 37 -8.29 18.80 12.79
C SER A 37 -8.05 19.44 11.42
N GLY A 38 -8.99 19.33 10.47
CA GLY A 38 -8.87 19.88 9.13
C GLY A 38 -9.26 18.90 8.05
N ASN A 39 -9.09 19.32 6.80
CA ASN A 39 -9.51 18.58 5.62
C ASN A 39 -8.39 17.68 5.09
N ILE A 40 -8.68 16.41 4.89
CA ILE A 40 -7.79 15.47 4.22
C ILE A 40 -8.19 15.37 2.76
N LYS A 41 -7.22 15.57 1.86
CA LYS A 41 -7.42 15.57 0.41
C LYS A 41 -7.13 14.22 -0.18
N GLY A 42 -7.95 13.82 -1.13
CA GLY A 42 -7.79 12.59 -1.88
C GLY A 42 -8.25 12.74 -3.33
N LYS A 43 -8.03 11.69 -4.08
CA LYS A 43 -8.46 11.54 -5.47
C LYS A 43 -9.20 10.22 -5.64
N LEU A 44 -10.37 10.31 -6.19
CA LEU A 44 -11.17 9.18 -6.62
C LEU A 44 -11.00 9.01 -8.12
N LEU A 45 -10.48 7.87 -8.54
CA LEU A 45 -10.34 7.51 -9.95
C LEU A 45 -11.42 6.49 -10.31
N LEU A 46 -12.27 6.84 -11.27
CA LEU A 46 -13.45 6.07 -11.67
C LEU A 46 -13.30 5.55 -13.10
N PRO A 47 -13.72 4.31 -13.40
CA PRO A 47 -13.94 3.89 -14.78
C PRO A 47 -15.08 4.73 -15.39
N ALA A 48 -14.85 5.28 -16.59
CA ALA A 48 -15.89 6.05 -17.26
C ALA A 48 -17.03 5.12 -17.74
N ASN A 49 -18.25 5.67 -17.83
CA ASN A 49 -19.44 4.98 -18.31
C ASN A 49 -19.81 3.72 -17.51
N THR A 50 -19.45 3.65 -16.24
CA THR A 50 -19.78 2.54 -15.34
C THR A 50 -20.77 3.01 -14.28
N GLU A 51 -21.97 2.43 -14.25
CA GLU A 51 -23.02 2.79 -13.26
C GLU A 51 -22.64 2.32 -11.85
N SER A 52 -22.00 1.16 -11.75
CA SER A 52 -21.51 0.63 -10.48
C SER A 52 -20.24 -0.22 -10.67
N CYS A 53 -19.33 -0.14 -9.71
CA CYS A 53 -18.06 -0.85 -9.74
C CYS A 53 -17.56 -1.13 -8.32
N PRO A 54 -16.61 -2.08 -8.12
CA PRO A 54 -15.87 -2.18 -6.86
C PRO A 54 -14.93 -0.99 -6.69
N VAL A 55 -14.62 -0.66 -5.44
CA VAL A 55 -13.65 0.41 -5.13
C VAL A 55 -12.55 -0.09 -4.20
N VAL A 56 -11.31 0.35 -4.46
CA VAL A 56 -10.15 0.10 -3.61
C VAL A 56 -9.74 1.38 -2.89
N LEU A 57 -9.66 1.33 -1.57
CA LEU A 57 -9.03 2.38 -0.77
C LEU A 57 -7.54 2.07 -0.62
N LEU A 58 -6.69 2.89 -1.22
CA LEU A 58 -5.23 2.76 -1.18
C LEU A 58 -4.64 3.58 -0.03
N ILE A 59 -3.88 2.93 0.85
CA ILE A 59 -3.27 3.56 2.04
C ILE A 59 -1.75 3.55 1.87
N ALA A 60 -1.15 4.74 1.89
CA ALA A 60 0.30 4.91 1.76
C ALA A 60 1.08 4.39 2.98
N GLY A 61 2.36 4.10 2.78
CA GLY A 61 3.32 3.68 3.81
C GLY A 61 3.74 4.80 4.77
N SER A 62 4.78 4.53 5.56
CA SER A 62 5.33 5.44 6.58
C SER A 62 5.93 6.73 6.00
N GLY A 63 6.22 7.69 6.90
CA GLY A 63 6.83 8.96 6.55
C GLY A 63 5.91 9.95 5.82
N PRO A 64 6.47 11.02 5.24
CA PRO A 64 5.71 12.08 4.57
C PRO A 64 5.31 11.68 3.13
N THR A 65 4.70 10.50 3.00
CA THR A 65 4.30 9.93 1.70
C THR A 65 2.94 10.46 1.28
N ASP A 66 2.88 11.03 0.07
CA ASP A 66 1.67 11.56 -0.55
C ASP A 66 0.77 10.45 -1.13
N MET A 67 -0.38 10.85 -1.67
CA MET A 67 -1.38 9.93 -2.25
C MET A 67 -0.86 9.14 -3.46
N ASP A 68 0.16 9.62 -4.15
CA ASP A 68 0.73 8.99 -5.34
C ASP A 68 1.87 8.01 -5.01
N GLY A 69 2.28 7.95 -3.71
CA GLY A 69 3.37 7.11 -3.21
C GLY A 69 4.74 7.82 -3.23
N ASN A 70 4.75 9.15 -3.36
CA ASN A 70 5.97 9.96 -3.40
C ASN A 70 6.22 10.64 -2.05
N ASN A 71 7.47 11.05 -1.83
CA ASN A 71 7.86 11.90 -0.72
C ASN A 71 9.01 12.83 -1.14
N PRO A 72 9.46 13.78 -0.30
CA PRO A 72 10.52 14.72 -0.68
C PRO A 72 11.84 14.09 -1.15
N ALA A 73 12.14 12.85 -0.74
CA ALA A 73 13.36 12.13 -1.13
C ALA A 73 13.16 11.12 -2.26
N MET A 74 11.91 10.79 -2.63
CA MET A 74 11.61 9.72 -3.60
C MET A 74 10.42 10.08 -4.48
N LYS A 75 10.53 9.83 -5.79
CA LYS A 75 9.44 9.97 -6.74
C LYS A 75 9.29 8.71 -7.58
N ASN A 76 8.34 7.86 -7.25
CA ASN A 76 8.11 6.57 -7.92
C ASN A 76 6.69 6.39 -8.47
N ASN A 77 5.70 7.17 -8.01
CA ASN A 77 4.28 7.09 -8.39
C ASN A 77 3.64 5.69 -8.17
N ALA A 78 4.12 4.89 -7.24
CA ALA A 78 3.68 3.50 -7.09
C ALA A 78 2.15 3.38 -6.88
N LEU A 79 1.57 4.19 -5.99
CA LEU A 79 0.13 4.15 -5.72
C LEU A 79 -0.70 4.78 -6.85
N LYS A 80 -0.17 5.81 -7.52
CA LYS A 80 -0.81 6.37 -8.72
C LYS A 80 -0.88 5.34 -9.84
N LEU A 81 0.25 4.68 -10.15
CA LEU A 81 0.31 3.63 -11.18
C LEU A 81 -0.61 2.45 -10.83
N LEU A 82 -0.73 2.09 -9.55
CA LEU A 82 -1.67 1.06 -9.12
C LEU A 82 -3.12 1.50 -9.37
N ALA A 83 -3.48 2.72 -9.01
CA ALA A 83 -4.81 3.27 -9.26
C ALA A 83 -5.15 3.29 -10.76
N GLU A 84 -4.20 3.74 -11.59
CA GLU A 84 -4.34 3.77 -13.05
C GLU A 84 -4.48 2.36 -13.65
N ALA A 85 -3.76 1.37 -13.11
CA ALA A 85 -3.88 -0.01 -13.54
C ALA A 85 -5.25 -0.63 -13.16
N LEU A 86 -5.75 -0.34 -11.96
CA LEU A 86 -7.05 -0.84 -11.49
C LEU A 86 -8.22 -0.29 -12.30
N VAL A 87 -8.17 0.99 -12.68
CA VAL A 87 -9.27 1.59 -13.45
C VAL A 87 -9.41 0.99 -14.85
N GLN A 88 -8.31 0.52 -15.46
CA GLN A 88 -8.35 -0.19 -16.74
C GLN A 88 -9.06 -1.56 -16.64
N GLU A 89 -9.15 -2.11 -15.43
CA GLU A 89 -9.87 -3.36 -15.13
C GLU A 89 -11.28 -3.09 -14.55
N GLY A 90 -11.79 -1.87 -14.72
CA GLY A 90 -13.14 -1.52 -14.24
C GLY A 90 -13.28 -1.35 -12.73
N ILE A 91 -12.16 -1.20 -12.02
CA ILE A 91 -12.10 -1.06 -10.57
C ILE A 91 -11.78 0.39 -10.20
N ALA A 92 -12.68 1.05 -9.48
CA ALA A 92 -12.43 2.38 -8.94
C ALA A 92 -11.36 2.34 -7.84
N SER A 93 -10.69 3.47 -7.61
CA SER A 93 -9.76 3.60 -6.50
C SER A 93 -9.82 4.97 -5.84
N LEU A 94 -9.65 5.00 -4.52
CA LEU A 94 -9.44 6.23 -3.76
C LEU A 94 -8.05 6.19 -3.13
N ARG A 95 -7.24 7.22 -3.40
CA ARG A 95 -5.97 7.47 -2.74
C ARG A 95 -5.97 8.86 -2.11
N PHE A 96 -5.26 9.06 -1.01
CA PHE A 96 -5.31 10.30 -0.24
C PHE A 96 -3.96 10.65 0.36
N ASP A 97 -3.72 11.95 0.53
CA ASP A 97 -2.58 12.46 1.29
C ASP A 97 -2.82 12.23 2.78
N LYS A 98 -1.86 11.63 3.47
CA LYS A 98 -1.97 11.50 4.93
C LYS A 98 -2.07 12.88 5.57
N ARG A 99 -2.70 12.96 6.76
CA ARG A 99 -2.78 14.22 7.52
C ARG A 99 -1.41 14.87 7.69
N GLY A 100 -1.33 16.17 7.47
CA GLY A 100 -0.08 16.93 7.55
C GLY A 100 0.81 16.84 6.30
N ILE A 101 0.41 16.10 5.25
CA ILE A 101 1.21 15.86 4.05
C ILE A 101 0.54 16.50 2.84
N ALA A 102 1.33 17.07 1.94
CA ALA A 102 0.91 17.63 0.64
C ALA A 102 -0.40 18.43 0.74
N GLY A 103 -1.44 18.07 0.00
CA GLY A 103 -2.74 18.74 0.02
C GLY A 103 -3.48 18.66 1.37
N SER A 104 -3.09 17.73 2.24
CA SER A 104 -3.63 17.56 3.60
C SER A 104 -2.78 18.24 4.69
N ALA A 105 -1.81 19.09 4.32
CA ALA A 105 -0.97 19.82 5.27
C ALA A 105 -1.79 20.58 6.34
N PRO A 106 -2.91 21.26 6.02
CA PRO A 106 -3.73 21.94 7.02
C PRO A 106 -4.39 21.03 8.07
N ALA A 107 -4.53 19.72 7.78
CA ALA A 107 -5.08 18.75 8.73
C ALA A 107 -4.01 18.20 9.70
N GLY A 108 -2.76 18.64 9.55
CA GLY A 108 -1.64 18.25 10.42
C GLY A 108 -1.87 18.62 11.87
N LYS A 109 -1.34 17.77 12.75
CA LYS A 109 -1.21 18.04 14.17
C LYS A 109 0.23 18.40 14.49
N LYS A 110 0.49 18.98 15.66
CA LYS A 110 1.85 19.01 16.19
C LYS A 110 2.36 17.58 16.30
N GLU A 111 3.61 17.34 15.97
CA GLU A 111 4.19 15.99 15.96
C GLU A 111 4.03 15.29 17.32
N SER A 112 4.19 16.04 18.43
CA SER A 112 3.99 15.53 19.79
C SER A 112 2.55 15.12 20.13
N GLU A 113 1.57 15.59 19.36
CA GLU A 113 0.15 15.25 19.50
C GLU A 113 -0.29 14.15 18.56
N LEU A 114 0.55 13.77 17.59
CA LEU A 114 0.24 12.73 16.63
C LEU A 114 0.29 11.35 17.30
N ARG A 115 -0.67 10.52 16.96
CA ARG A 115 -0.77 9.12 17.38
C ARG A 115 -1.03 8.24 16.17
N PHE A 116 -0.63 6.99 16.23
CA PHE A 116 -0.86 6.01 15.16
C PHE A 116 -2.36 5.87 14.86
N GLU A 117 -3.18 5.90 15.89
CA GLU A 117 -4.64 5.83 15.79
C GLU A 117 -5.24 6.98 14.97
N ASN A 118 -4.59 8.15 14.87
CA ASN A 118 -5.09 9.24 14.03
C ASN A 118 -5.13 8.86 12.53
N TYR A 119 -4.16 8.07 12.07
CA TYR A 119 -4.19 7.55 10.70
C TYR A 119 -5.24 6.46 10.53
N VAL A 120 -5.47 5.64 11.55
CA VAL A 120 -6.55 4.63 11.55
C VAL A 120 -7.91 5.33 11.44
N ASP A 121 -8.14 6.38 12.24
CA ASP A 121 -9.39 7.17 12.23
C ASP A 121 -9.64 7.82 10.87
N ASP A 122 -8.60 8.31 10.20
CA ASP A 122 -8.71 8.87 8.85
C ASP A 122 -9.16 7.82 7.85
N VAL A 123 -8.55 6.63 7.90
CA VAL A 123 -8.94 5.52 7.02
C VAL A 123 -10.37 5.06 7.30
N VAL A 124 -10.78 5.04 8.57
CA VAL A 124 -12.17 4.79 8.98
C VAL A 124 -13.11 5.82 8.34
N GLY A 125 -12.75 7.11 8.40
CA GLY A 125 -13.53 8.17 7.77
C GLY A 125 -13.68 7.99 6.25
N TRP A 126 -12.59 7.61 5.57
CA TRP A 126 -12.63 7.31 4.13
C TRP A 126 -13.49 6.10 3.81
N ILE A 127 -13.42 5.02 4.60
CA ILE A 127 -14.29 3.85 4.45
C ILE A 127 -15.76 4.26 4.60
N ASP A 128 -16.09 5.07 5.61
CA ASP A 128 -17.44 5.52 5.86
C ASP A 128 -17.97 6.46 4.75
N LEU A 129 -17.07 7.26 4.13
CA LEU A 129 -17.39 8.07 2.97
C LEU A 129 -17.71 7.18 1.75
N LEU A 130 -16.84 6.22 1.43
CA LEU A 130 -17.06 5.29 0.33
C LEU A 130 -18.29 4.42 0.54
N ALA A 131 -18.59 4.02 1.78
CA ALA A 131 -19.76 3.20 2.10
C ALA A 131 -21.11 3.90 1.84
N LYS A 132 -21.14 5.23 1.79
CA LYS A 132 -22.34 6.04 1.47
C LYS A 132 -22.55 6.20 -0.03
N ASP A 133 -21.54 5.99 -0.84
CA ASP A 133 -21.62 6.15 -2.29
C ASP A 133 -22.22 4.90 -2.92
N LYS A 134 -23.38 5.07 -3.54
CA LYS A 134 -24.16 3.97 -4.15
C LYS A 134 -23.53 3.42 -5.42
N ARG A 135 -22.56 4.12 -6.00
CA ARG A 135 -21.80 3.63 -7.15
C ARG A 135 -20.92 2.44 -6.82
N PHE A 136 -20.58 2.22 -5.54
CA PHE A 136 -19.67 1.16 -5.15
C PHE A 136 -20.40 -0.10 -4.69
N THR A 137 -20.15 -1.22 -5.38
CA THR A 137 -20.69 -2.55 -5.06
C THR A 137 -20.08 -3.12 -3.78
N GLY A 138 -18.81 -2.82 -3.51
CA GLY A 138 -18.07 -3.22 -2.34
C GLY A 138 -16.76 -2.45 -2.20
N ILE A 139 -16.20 -2.45 -1.00
CA ILE A 139 -14.94 -1.76 -0.67
C ILE A 139 -13.87 -2.80 -0.38
N THR A 140 -12.74 -2.71 -1.08
CA THR A 140 -11.51 -3.41 -0.71
C THR A 140 -10.54 -2.39 -0.12
N VAL A 141 -9.90 -2.72 0.99
CA VAL A 141 -8.87 -1.86 1.59
C VAL A 141 -7.50 -2.45 1.29
N ALA A 142 -6.62 -1.67 0.67
CA ALA A 142 -5.27 -2.07 0.33
C ALA A 142 -4.26 -1.14 1.00
N GLY A 143 -3.48 -1.69 1.93
CA GLY A 143 -2.46 -0.94 2.67
C GLY A 143 -1.06 -1.33 2.26
N HIS A 144 -0.23 -0.33 1.94
CA HIS A 144 1.18 -0.49 1.60
C HIS A 144 2.06 -0.23 2.82
N SER A 145 2.99 -1.12 3.12
CA SER A 145 3.96 -0.97 4.21
C SER A 145 3.24 -0.70 5.57
N GLU A 146 3.53 0.39 6.27
CA GLU A 146 2.82 0.84 7.48
C GLU A 146 1.29 0.95 7.25
N GLY A 147 0.88 1.35 6.04
CA GLY A 147 -0.53 1.42 5.64
C GLY A 147 -1.25 0.08 5.74
N SER A 148 -0.51 -1.04 5.69
CA SER A 148 -1.08 -2.37 5.92
C SER A 148 -1.66 -2.51 7.33
N LEU A 149 -0.89 -2.16 8.38
CA LEU A 149 -1.38 -2.24 9.75
C LEU A 149 -2.51 -1.22 10.02
N ILE A 150 -2.38 0.00 9.48
CA ILE A 150 -3.44 1.01 9.55
C ILE A 150 -4.74 0.46 8.95
N GLY A 151 -4.66 -0.11 7.75
CA GLY A 151 -5.79 -0.71 7.05
C GLY A 151 -6.41 -1.88 7.81
N MET A 152 -5.59 -2.79 8.35
CA MET A 152 -6.07 -3.92 9.18
C MET A 152 -6.91 -3.44 10.36
N LEU A 153 -6.43 -2.40 11.06
CA LEU A 153 -7.15 -1.83 12.22
C LEU A 153 -8.45 -1.14 11.80
N ALA A 154 -8.42 -0.40 10.70
CA ALA A 154 -9.59 0.31 10.19
C ALA A 154 -10.70 -0.62 9.65
N CYS A 155 -10.34 -1.84 9.20
CA CYS A 155 -11.29 -2.82 8.65
C CYS A 155 -12.16 -3.52 9.69
N ARG A 156 -11.86 -3.38 10.97
CA ARG A 156 -12.57 -4.12 12.04
C ARG A 156 -14.07 -3.81 12.06
N ASN A 157 -14.91 -4.86 12.11
CA ASN A 157 -16.37 -4.78 12.28
C ASN A 157 -17.09 -3.91 11.23
N ARG A 158 -16.65 -3.97 9.96
CA ARG A 158 -17.21 -3.18 8.85
C ARG A 158 -17.75 -4.07 7.74
N PRO A 159 -19.06 -4.29 7.67
CA PRO A 159 -19.67 -5.29 6.75
C PRO A 159 -19.59 -4.90 5.26
N ARG A 160 -19.37 -3.62 4.94
CA ARG A 160 -19.19 -3.14 3.54
C ARG A 160 -17.81 -3.48 2.97
N ILE A 161 -16.85 -3.89 3.81
CA ILE A 161 -15.52 -4.29 3.34
C ILE A 161 -15.58 -5.73 2.86
N LYS A 162 -15.29 -5.91 1.58
CA LYS A 162 -15.31 -7.19 0.87
C LYS A 162 -13.96 -7.90 0.89
N GLY A 163 -12.86 -7.16 1.09
CA GLY A 163 -11.52 -7.73 1.15
C GLY A 163 -10.51 -6.78 1.78
N PHE A 164 -9.44 -7.35 2.29
CA PHE A 164 -8.26 -6.61 2.75
C PHE A 164 -7.01 -7.11 2.01
N ILE A 165 -6.16 -6.18 1.57
CA ILE A 165 -4.91 -6.47 0.86
C ILE A 165 -3.75 -5.84 1.64
N SER A 166 -2.82 -6.67 2.08
CA SER A 166 -1.54 -6.25 2.65
C SER A 166 -0.48 -6.25 1.55
N ILE A 167 0.08 -5.11 1.22
CA ILE A 167 1.13 -4.96 0.21
C ILE A 167 2.42 -4.57 0.94
N ALA A 168 3.43 -5.43 0.92
CA ALA A 168 4.70 -5.21 1.62
C ALA A 168 4.51 -4.80 3.09
N GLY A 169 3.54 -5.40 3.78
CA GLY A 169 3.20 -5.10 5.16
C GLY A 169 4.08 -5.86 6.15
N ALA A 170 4.52 -5.19 7.21
CA ALA A 170 5.30 -5.82 8.27
C ALA A 170 4.50 -6.91 9.01
N GLY A 171 5.15 -8.03 9.29
CA GLY A 171 4.62 -9.14 10.08
C GLY A 171 5.00 -9.07 11.56
N SER A 172 6.00 -8.27 11.91
CA SER A 172 6.44 -8.02 13.28
C SER A 172 5.98 -6.67 13.80
N PRO A 173 5.86 -6.48 15.13
CA PRO A 173 5.62 -5.17 15.74
C PRO A 173 6.69 -4.16 15.35
N ALA A 174 6.32 -2.88 15.27
CA ALA A 174 7.22 -1.82 14.79
C ALA A 174 8.52 -1.68 15.62
N TYR A 175 8.48 -1.92 16.92
CA TYR A 175 9.69 -1.91 17.76
C TYR A 175 10.69 -3.02 17.37
N GLU A 176 10.23 -4.21 16.94
CA GLU A 176 11.09 -5.29 16.45
C GLU A 176 11.70 -4.95 15.08
N ILE A 177 10.91 -4.32 14.20
CA ILE A 177 11.41 -3.85 12.89
C ILE A 177 12.52 -2.82 13.08
N ILE A 178 12.35 -1.87 13.97
CA ILE A 178 13.35 -0.85 14.30
C ILE A 178 14.62 -1.50 14.86
N GLU A 179 14.50 -2.46 15.78
CA GLU A 179 15.65 -3.22 16.29
C GLU A 179 16.43 -3.92 15.17
N LYS A 180 15.73 -4.63 14.29
CA LYS A 180 16.35 -5.30 13.12
C LYS A 180 17.05 -4.30 12.19
N GLN A 181 16.44 -3.15 11.92
CA GLN A 181 17.02 -2.11 11.08
C GLN A 181 18.28 -1.48 11.71
N LEU A 182 18.26 -1.23 13.02
CA LEU A 182 19.42 -0.72 13.76
C LEU A 182 20.57 -1.74 13.76
N ALA A 183 20.27 -3.01 13.99
CA ALA A 183 21.26 -4.08 13.94
C ALA A 183 21.92 -4.21 12.56
N ALA A 184 21.15 -4.06 11.49
CA ALA A 184 21.64 -4.14 10.11
C ALA A 184 22.56 -2.99 9.70
N GLN A 185 22.51 -1.84 10.40
CA GLN A 185 23.35 -0.67 10.11
C GLN A 185 24.81 -0.80 10.58
N GLN A 186 25.16 -1.89 11.27
CA GLN A 186 26.52 -2.13 11.80
C GLN A 186 27.10 -0.94 12.60
N LEU A 187 26.25 -0.26 13.35
CA LEU A 187 26.63 0.86 14.20
C LEU A 187 27.57 0.39 15.34
N PRO A 188 28.42 1.27 15.91
CA PRO A 188 29.17 0.97 17.11
C PRO A 188 28.27 0.38 18.22
N ALA A 189 28.79 -0.59 18.97
CA ALA A 189 28.01 -1.31 19.99
C ALA A 189 27.41 -0.38 21.06
N SER A 190 28.07 0.73 21.40
CA SER A 190 27.52 1.75 22.31
C SER A 190 26.29 2.44 21.73
N ILE A 191 26.31 2.81 20.45
CA ILE A 191 25.18 3.44 19.76
C ILE A 191 24.01 2.45 19.62
N GLN A 192 24.30 1.20 19.26
CA GLN A 192 23.28 0.15 19.20
C GLN A 192 22.59 -0.03 20.56
N LYS A 193 23.40 -0.10 21.64
CA LYS A 193 22.85 -0.23 22.99
C LYS A 193 21.96 0.97 23.37
N GLU A 194 22.42 2.20 23.16
CA GLU A 194 21.62 3.40 23.45
C GLU A 194 20.31 3.43 22.66
N ALA A 195 20.34 3.06 21.39
CA ALA A 195 19.16 2.99 20.54
C ALA A 195 18.16 1.91 21.04
N SER A 196 18.68 0.74 21.43
CA SER A 196 17.86 -0.35 21.98
C SER A 196 17.26 0.03 23.34
N ASP A 197 18.03 0.68 24.22
CA ASP A 197 17.53 1.16 25.53
C ASP A 197 16.38 2.17 25.35
N ILE A 198 16.49 3.10 24.39
CA ILE A 198 15.41 4.03 24.05
C ILE A 198 14.20 3.29 23.49
N ASN A 199 14.41 2.39 22.54
CA ASN A 199 13.35 1.62 21.91
C ASN A 199 12.56 0.78 22.93
N GLU A 200 13.25 0.11 23.85
CA GLU A 200 12.61 -0.65 24.93
C GLU A 200 11.86 0.28 25.93
N SER A 201 12.39 1.47 26.22
CA SER A 201 11.66 2.49 27.02
C SER A 201 10.33 2.85 26.36
N LEU A 202 10.35 3.15 25.04
CA LEU A 202 9.17 3.53 24.27
C LEU A 202 8.17 2.37 24.16
N LYS A 203 8.65 1.14 24.00
CA LYS A 203 7.83 -0.08 24.03
C LYS A 203 7.06 -0.22 25.34
N ASN A 204 7.69 0.18 26.45
CA ASN A 204 7.07 0.21 27.78
C ASN A 204 6.23 1.49 28.05
N GLY A 205 5.99 2.32 27.05
CA GLY A 205 5.17 3.53 27.13
C GLY A 205 5.87 4.70 27.83
N LYS A 206 7.20 4.67 27.97
CA LYS A 206 7.99 5.69 28.66
C LYS A 206 8.78 6.52 27.67
N GLU A 207 8.57 7.82 27.67
CA GLU A 207 9.33 8.76 26.85
C GLU A 207 10.75 8.96 27.42
N THR A 208 11.70 9.23 26.53
CA THR A 208 13.11 9.54 26.84
C THR A 208 13.39 10.97 26.43
N ALA A 209 13.61 11.86 27.42
CA ALA A 209 13.82 13.27 27.18
C ALA A 209 15.18 13.58 26.51
N GLN A 210 16.22 12.82 26.88
CA GLN A 210 17.58 13.01 26.37
C GLN A 210 17.86 11.98 25.29
N VAL A 211 17.79 12.42 24.02
CA VAL A 211 18.13 11.59 22.85
C VAL A 211 19.38 12.14 22.18
N PRO A 212 20.43 11.33 22.01
CA PRO A 212 21.66 11.75 21.34
C PRO A 212 21.40 12.33 19.94
N PRO A 213 22.19 13.30 19.45
CA PRO A 213 21.97 13.94 18.16
C PRO A 213 21.86 12.95 16.98
N TYR A 214 22.65 11.89 16.99
CA TYR A 214 22.66 10.85 15.93
C TYR A 214 21.43 9.92 15.96
N LEU A 215 20.63 9.91 17.05
CA LEU A 215 19.38 9.17 17.17
C LEU A 215 18.12 10.05 17.02
N GLN A 216 18.29 11.38 16.91
CA GLN A 216 17.17 12.33 16.80
C GLN A 216 16.28 12.06 15.58
N ALA A 217 16.86 11.61 14.46
CA ALA A 217 16.07 11.29 13.27
C ALA A 217 15.00 10.24 13.54
N LEU A 218 15.27 9.29 14.44
CA LEU A 218 14.39 8.16 14.75
C LEU A 218 13.60 8.38 16.05
N PHE A 219 14.24 8.93 17.09
CA PHE A 219 13.68 8.94 18.45
C PHE A 219 13.55 10.34 19.07
N ARG A 220 13.58 11.43 18.26
CA ARG A 220 13.38 12.79 18.82
C ARG A 220 12.14 12.86 19.73
N PRO A 221 12.17 13.62 20.81
CA PRO A 221 11.08 13.64 21.80
C PRO A 221 9.69 13.87 21.19
N SER A 222 9.59 14.68 20.14
CA SER A 222 8.31 14.98 19.50
C SER A 222 7.67 13.78 18.76
N VAL A 223 8.46 12.78 18.30
CA VAL A 223 7.94 11.59 17.61
C VAL A 223 7.62 10.44 18.57
N GLN A 224 8.15 10.46 19.79
CA GLN A 224 8.00 9.34 20.73
C GLN A 224 6.56 9.01 21.08
N PRO A 225 5.64 9.98 21.30
CA PRO A 225 4.23 9.66 21.51
C PRO A 225 3.59 8.87 20.36
N TYR A 226 4.00 9.17 19.13
CA TYR A 226 3.58 8.40 17.95
C TYR A 226 4.13 6.96 18.00
N LEU A 227 5.43 6.79 18.23
CA LEU A 227 6.06 5.47 18.33
C LEU A 227 5.43 4.62 19.44
N ILE A 228 5.22 5.19 20.63
CA ILE A 228 4.56 4.52 21.76
C ILE A 228 3.15 4.03 21.34
N SER A 229 2.39 4.86 20.62
CA SER A 229 1.06 4.47 20.17
C SER A 229 1.11 3.38 19.09
N TYR A 230 2.10 3.41 18.20
CA TYR A 230 2.32 2.41 17.16
C TYR A 230 2.75 1.05 17.73
N TYR A 231 3.64 1.05 18.72
CA TYR A 231 4.19 -0.16 19.36
C TYR A 231 3.17 -1.01 20.09
N LYS A 232 1.97 -0.48 20.38
CA LYS A 232 0.86 -1.23 20.98
C LYS A 232 0.33 -2.35 20.07
N TYR A 233 0.59 -2.28 18.77
CA TYR A 233 -0.03 -3.16 17.80
C TYR A 233 0.93 -4.24 17.30
N ASN A 234 0.49 -5.51 17.41
CA ASN A 234 1.13 -6.63 16.76
C ASN A 234 0.36 -6.99 15.49
N PRO A 235 0.97 -6.85 14.28
CA PRO A 235 0.31 -7.12 13.01
C PRO A 235 -0.26 -8.53 12.92
N GLN A 236 0.41 -9.53 13.51
CA GLN A 236 -0.05 -10.92 13.51
C GLN A 236 -1.38 -11.06 14.27
N THR A 237 -1.49 -10.43 15.46
CA THR A 237 -2.74 -10.44 16.22
C THR A 237 -3.86 -9.70 15.49
N VAL A 238 -3.52 -8.60 14.82
CA VAL A 238 -4.50 -7.78 14.11
C VAL A 238 -5.04 -8.48 12.87
N ILE A 239 -4.17 -9.09 12.04
CA ILE A 239 -4.58 -9.80 10.81
C ILE A 239 -5.39 -11.08 11.14
N ALA A 240 -5.04 -11.78 12.22
CA ALA A 240 -5.78 -12.95 12.67
C ALA A 240 -7.25 -12.66 13.02
N ALA A 241 -7.52 -11.43 13.49
CA ALA A 241 -8.85 -10.99 13.88
C ALA A 241 -9.74 -10.51 12.72
N LEU A 242 -9.17 -10.30 11.52
CA LEU A 242 -9.94 -9.91 10.33
C LEU A 242 -10.90 -11.06 9.95
N LYS A 243 -12.10 -10.73 9.49
CA LYS A 243 -13.13 -11.73 9.12
C LYS A 243 -13.37 -11.81 7.61
N MET A 244 -13.05 -10.75 6.88
CA MET A 244 -13.13 -10.72 5.41
C MET A 244 -11.98 -11.52 4.78
N PRO A 245 -12.08 -11.86 3.48
CA PRO A 245 -10.96 -12.38 2.69
C PRO A 245 -9.73 -11.47 2.80
N VAL A 246 -8.54 -12.09 2.83
CA VAL A 246 -7.25 -11.38 2.97
C VAL A 246 -6.29 -11.86 1.89
N LEU A 247 -5.64 -10.91 1.20
CA LEU A 247 -4.53 -11.13 0.29
C LEU A 247 -3.26 -10.50 0.86
N ILE A 248 -2.17 -11.25 0.87
CA ILE A 248 -0.84 -10.79 1.30
C ILE A 248 0.07 -10.82 0.08
N LEU A 249 0.66 -9.68 -0.27
CA LEU A 249 1.53 -9.50 -1.43
C LEU A 249 2.90 -9.03 -0.95
N GLN A 250 3.96 -9.76 -1.31
CA GLN A 250 5.32 -9.43 -0.91
C GLN A 250 6.30 -9.61 -2.05
N GLY A 251 7.15 -8.62 -2.27
CA GLY A 251 8.24 -8.68 -3.22
C GLY A 251 9.49 -9.30 -2.61
N LYS A 252 10.13 -10.28 -3.30
CA LYS A 252 11.38 -10.87 -2.83
C LYS A 252 12.62 -9.97 -3.03
N LYS A 253 12.46 -8.84 -3.72
CA LYS A 253 13.50 -7.81 -3.86
C LYS A 253 13.25 -6.61 -2.96
N ASP A 254 12.30 -6.71 -2.04
CA ASP A 254 12.04 -5.68 -1.03
C ASP A 254 13.17 -5.66 0.01
N ILE A 255 13.79 -4.49 0.18
CA ILE A 255 14.88 -4.27 1.16
C ILE A 255 14.40 -3.64 2.46
N GLN A 256 13.12 -3.28 2.55
CA GLN A 256 12.54 -2.63 3.74
C GLN A 256 11.70 -3.60 4.58
N VAL A 257 10.87 -4.42 3.92
CA VAL A 257 10.05 -5.47 4.52
C VAL A 257 10.41 -6.79 3.87
N GLN A 258 10.80 -7.77 4.65
CA GLN A 258 11.32 -9.03 4.17
C GLN A 258 10.22 -10.06 3.89
N GLU A 259 10.54 -11.12 3.13
CA GLU A 259 9.63 -12.22 2.84
C GLU A 259 9.10 -12.88 4.13
N GLU A 260 9.92 -12.95 5.17
CA GLU A 260 9.58 -13.49 6.48
C GLU A 260 8.40 -12.77 7.13
N ASP A 261 8.26 -11.46 6.92
CA ASP A 261 7.12 -10.68 7.43
C ASP A 261 5.81 -11.16 6.82
N ALA A 262 5.78 -11.41 5.50
CA ALA A 262 4.61 -11.96 4.82
C ALA A 262 4.29 -13.40 5.29
N VAL A 263 5.31 -14.21 5.54
CA VAL A 263 5.16 -15.57 6.10
C VAL A 263 4.57 -15.51 7.51
N LEU A 264 5.01 -14.58 8.36
CA LEU A 264 4.44 -14.36 9.70
C LEU A 264 2.95 -13.97 9.62
N LEU A 265 2.60 -13.04 8.73
CA LEU A 265 1.19 -12.66 8.50
C LEU A 265 0.35 -13.83 8.00
N LYS A 266 0.87 -14.63 7.06
CA LYS A 266 0.20 -15.84 6.55
C LYS A 266 0.01 -16.89 7.64
N LYS A 267 1.01 -17.09 8.48
CA LYS A 267 0.92 -18.02 9.63
C LYS A 267 -0.15 -17.58 10.62
N ALA A 268 -0.24 -16.27 10.89
CA ALA A 268 -1.23 -15.71 11.78
C ALA A 268 -2.66 -15.73 11.19
N CYS A 269 -2.78 -15.66 9.86
CA CYS A 269 -4.06 -15.75 9.14
C CYS A 269 -4.01 -16.86 8.06
N PRO A 270 -4.18 -18.14 8.44
CA PRO A 270 -4.01 -19.27 7.51
C PRO A 270 -4.94 -19.24 6.29
N ARG A 271 -6.12 -18.60 6.41
CA ARG A 271 -7.06 -18.43 5.30
C ARG A 271 -6.66 -17.35 4.31
N ALA A 272 -5.70 -16.47 4.64
CA ALA A 272 -5.21 -15.45 3.70
C ALA A 272 -4.56 -16.11 2.48
N GLU A 273 -4.72 -15.50 1.32
CA GLU A 273 -3.90 -15.82 0.13
C GLU A 273 -2.55 -15.13 0.28
N LEU A 274 -1.45 -15.83 0.00
CA LEU A 274 -0.09 -15.27 -0.04
C LEU A 274 0.46 -15.38 -1.44
N VAL A 275 0.92 -14.26 -1.99
CA VAL A 275 1.63 -14.20 -3.28
C VAL A 275 3.00 -13.56 -3.06
N LEU A 276 4.04 -14.34 -3.28
CA LEU A 276 5.44 -13.89 -3.29
C LEU A 276 5.84 -13.57 -4.72
N ILE A 277 6.38 -12.38 -4.97
CA ILE A 277 6.69 -11.86 -6.30
C ILE A 277 8.20 -11.73 -6.45
N ASP A 278 8.80 -12.57 -7.30
CA ASP A 278 10.25 -12.77 -7.38
C ASP A 278 11.06 -11.49 -7.63
N LYS A 279 10.56 -10.61 -8.49
CA LYS A 279 11.28 -9.40 -8.91
C LYS A 279 10.78 -8.10 -8.27
N MET A 280 9.67 -8.12 -7.57
CA MET A 280 9.09 -6.91 -7.01
C MET A 280 9.88 -6.40 -5.79
N ASN A 281 10.09 -5.09 -5.76
CA ASN A 281 10.68 -4.38 -4.63
C ASN A 281 9.63 -3.59 -3.83
N HIS A 282 10.07 -2.84 -2.81
CA HIS A 282 9.18 -2.09 -1.92
C HIS A 282 8.30 -1.04 -2.62
N VAL A 283 8.78 -0.44 -3.71
CA VAL A 283 8.00 0.55 -4.49
C VAL A 283 7.21 -0.08 -5.63
N LEU A 284 6.88 -1.36 -5.53
CA LEU A 284 5.98 -2.13 -6.39
C LEU A 284 6.43 -2.25 -7.84
N LYS A 285 7.73 -2.15 -8.09
CA LYS A 285 8.35 -2.22 -9.41
C LYS A 285 9.28 -3.41 -9.51
N ASP A 286 9.54 -3.84 -10.75
CA ASP A 286 10.54 -4.87 -10.99
C ASP A 286 11.94 -4.34 -10.69
N CYS A 287 12.71 -5.14 -9.96
CA CYS A 287 14.10 -4.91 -9.64
C CYS A 287 14.85 -6.25 -9.63
N GLU A 288 15.96 -6.35 -10.36
CA GLU A 288 16.71 -7.61 -10.47
C GLU A 288 17.56 -7.90 -9.22
N SER A 289 17.87 -6.89 -8.43
CA SER A 289 18.83 -7.01 -7.33
C SER A 289 18.40 -6.23 -6.10
N THR A 290 18.87 -6.68 -4.93
CA THR A 290 18.75 -5.96 -3.66
C THR A 290 19.87 -4.94 -3.44
N ALA A 291 20.83 -4.81 -4.38
CA ALA A 291 21.90 -3.83 -4.29
C ALA A 291 21.36 -2.39 -4.19
N PRO A 292 21.86 -1.57 -3.25
CA PRO A 292 21.30 -0.24 -2.98
C PRO A 292 21.17 0.66 -4.20
N GLN A 293 22.17 0.67 -5.08
CA GLN A 293 22.16 1.50 -6.30
C GLN A 293 21.02 1.13 -7.24
N GLN A 294 20.77 -0.18 -7.44
CA GLN A 294 19.68 -0.65 -8.30
C GLN A 294 18.32 -0.38 -7.67
N GLN A 295 18.19 -0.56 -6.36
CA GLN A 295 16.98 -0.21 -5.63
C GLN A 295 16.67 1.27 -5.77
N MET A 296 17.62 2.16 -5.49
CA MET A 296 17.43 3.62 -5.56
C MET A 296 17.08 4.10 -6.97
N ALA A 297 17.57 3.43 -8.02
CA ALA A 297 17.19 3.71 -9.40
C ALA A 297 15.70 3.49 -9.65
N THR A 298 15.07 2.51 -9.01
CA THR A 298 13.62 2.28 -9.12
C THR A 298 12.82 3.25 -8.23
N TYR A 299 13.33 3.59 -7.05
CA TYR A 299 12.67 4.49 -6.10
C TYR A 299 12.52 5.92 -6.63
N ASN A 300 13.42 6.34 -7.53
CA ASN A 300 13.43 7.67 -8.12
C ASN A 300 13.03 7.70 -9.60
N ASN A 301 12.35 6.68 -10.09
CA ASN A 301 11.90 6.63 -11.47
C ASN A 301 10.38 6.45 -11.56
N PRO A 302 9.61 7.55 -11.69
CA PRO A 302 8.14 7.51 -11.76
C PRO A 302 7.61 6.90 -13.07
N THR A 303 8.45 6.71 -14.09
CA THR A 303 8.04 6.17 -15.40
C THR A 303 8.20 4.65 -15.51
N LEU A 304 8.91 4.01 -14.57
CA LEU A 304 8.98 2.54 -14.54
C LEU A 304 7.58 1.97 -14.26
N PRO A 305 7.18 0.94 -15.00
CA PRO A 305 5.87 0.33 -14.83
C PRO A 305 5.70 -0.33 -13.47
N LEU A 306 4.46 -0.47 -13.04
CA LEU A 306 4.06 -1.30 -11.92
C LEU A 306 4.33 -2.79 -12.26
N ASN A 307 4.70 -3.57 -11.25
CA ASN A 307 4.81 -5.02 -11.40
C ASN A 307 3.46 -5.63 -11.82
N THR A 308 3.46 -6.42 -12.91
CA THR A 308 2.24 -6.95 -13.51
C THR A 308 1.61 -8.07 -12.66
N ILE A 309 2.42 -8.89 -11.99
CA ILE A 309 1.94 -9.98 -11.12
C ILE A 309 1.19 -9.38 -9.91
N LEU A 310 1.68 -8.27 -9.35
CA LEU A 310 0.99 -7.53 -8.29
C LEU A 310 -0.41 -7.09 -8.75
N ARG A 311 -0.47 -6.38 -9.90
CA ARG A 311 -1.73 -5.91 -10.48
C ARG A 311 -2.71 -7.07 -10.66
N ASP A 312 -2.28 -8.13 -11.35
CA ASP A 312 -3.13 -9.26 -11.69
C ASP A 312 -3.64 -10.02 -10.45
N ALA A 313 -2.80 -10.11 -9.41
CA ALA A 313 -3.22 -10.72 -8.14
C ALA A 313 -4.29 -9.88 -7.43
N ILE A 314 -4.15 -8.56 -7.42
CA ILE A 314 -5.12 -7.64 -6.84
C ILE A 314 -6.45 -7.71 -7.59
N VAL A 315 -6.42 -7.65 -8.92
CA VAL A 315 -7.62 -7.70 -9.78
C VAL A 315 -8.37 -9.00 -9.53
N ARG A 316 -7.72 -10.16 -9.67
CA ARG A 316 -8.33 -11.47 -9.42
C ARG A 316 -8.91 -11.62 -8.02
N PHE A 317 -8.23 -11.06 -7.01
CA PHE A 317 -8.73 -11.09 -5.63
C PHE A 317 -10.03 -10.28 -5.49
N ILE A 318 -10.10 -9.09 -6.09
CA ILE A 318 -11.29 -8.23 -6.03
C ILE A 318 -12.45 -8.89 -6.76
N GLU A 319 -12.24 -9.40 -7.98
CA GLU A 319 -13.28 -10.06 -8.79
C GLU A 319 -13.93 -11.25 -8.06
N ARG A 320 -13.14 -12.03 -7.31
CA ARG A 320 -13.66 -13.19 -6.56
C ARG A 320 -14.43 -12.83 -5.30
N ASN A 321 -14.30 -11.59 -4.80
CA ASN A 321 -14.81 -11.18 -3.49
C ASN A 321 -15.80 -9.99 -3.57
N GLN A 322 -16.40 -9.75 -4.72
CA GLN A 322 -17.41 -8.70 -4.93
C GLN A 322 -18.75 -8.99 -4.26
#